data_8af817d8eb6f6320af365f5e7cd980b2
#
_entry.id   8af817d8eb6f6320af365f5e7cd980b2
#
_cell.length_a   1.000
_cell.length_b   1.000
_cell.length_c   1.000
_cell.angle_alpha   90.00
_cell.angle_beta   90.00
_cell.angle_gamma   90.00
#
_symmetry.space_group_name_H-M   'P 1'
#
loop_
_entity.id
_entity.type
_entity.pdbx_description
1 polymer ?
#
loop_
_entity_poly.entity_id
_entity_poly.type
_entity_poly.pdbx_seq_one_letter_code
_entity_poly.pdbx_strand_id
1 'polypeptide(L)'
;SRSARVEELENLLASRDKTAKALRNRLERALLGFEGSGLTVEQRDGKVYVSLEAELLFASGSAVVDVKGRELLASLGSVIAEQEDLEIVIEGHTDSDKLVSKSFPHNNWELSVLRATSVLEIISAQPGVDPSVLTASGRGEFHPVDPGDKSRNRRIEVILAPKLDALFDLLED
;
A
#
# COMPACT_ATOMS: atom_id res chain seq x y z
N SER A 1 -2.08 37.12 5.05
CA SER A 1 -3.39 37.35 4.42
C SER A 1 -3.97 36.03 3.91
N ARG A 2 -5.25 36.02 3.64
CA ARG A 2 -5.96 34.87 3.09
C ARG A 2 -5.42 34.44 1.74
N SER A 3 -5.12 35.41 0.87
CA SER A 3 -4.56 35.14 -0.46
C SER A 3 -3.18 34.48 -0.40
N ALA A 4 -2.33 34.94 0.52
CA ALA A 4 -1.00 34.34 0.70
C ALA A 4 -1.09 32.91 1.22
N ARG A 5 -2.03 32.60 2.12
CA ARG A 5 -2.27 31.23 2.60
C ARG A 5 -2.80 30.32 1.52
N VAL A 6 -3.73 30.77 0.70
CA VAL A 6 -4.27 30.01 -0.44
C VAL A 6 -3.15 29.68 -1.42
N GLU A 7 -2.31 30.64 -1.77
CA GLU A 7 -1.16 30.42 -2.66
C GLU A 7 -0.18 29.39 -2.08
N GLU A 8 0.12 29.51 -0.78
CA GLU A 8 1.01 28.56 -0.10
C GLU A 8 0.44 27.15 -0.06
N LEU A 9 -0.88 27.00 0.20
CA LEU A 9 -1.57 25.71 0.15
C LEU A 9 -1.54 25.11 -1.26
N GLU A 10 -1.79 25.91 -2.28
CA GLU A 10 -1.72 25.47 -3.69
C GLU A 10 -0.32 24.96 -4.03
N ASN A 11 0.72 25.67 -3.59
CA ASN A 11 2.11 25.28 -3.81
C ASN A 11 2.45 23.97 -3.11
N LEU A 12 1.96 23.77 -1.88
CA LEU A 12 2.16 22.52 -1.12
C LEU A 12 1.46 21.34 -1.80
N LEU A 13 0.24 21.54 -2.29
CA LEU A 13 -0.50 20.50 -3.00
C LEU A 13 0.19 20.14 -4.33
N ALA A 14 0.68 21.14 -5.07
CA ALA A 14 1.42 20.91 -6.31
C ALA A 14 2.73 20.16 -6.04
N SER A 15 3.44 20.52 -4.98
CA SER A 15 4.65 19.83 -4.54
C SER A 15 4.38 18.37 -4.16
N ARG A 16 3.28 18.12 -3.45
CA ARG A 16 2.83 16.77 -3.09
C ARG A 16 2.57 15.92 -4.33
N ASP A 17 1.85 16.48 -5.30
CA ASP A 17 1.53 15.77 -6.54
C ASP A 17 2.78 15.45 -7.36
N LYS A 18 3.74 16.37 -7.40
CA LYS A 18 5.02 16.17 -8.07
C LYS A 18 5.82 15.05 -7.39
N THR A 19 5.86 15.05 -6.07
CA THR A 19 6.53 14.02 -5.27
C THR A 19 5.88 12.64 -5.50
N ALA A 20 4.55 12.58 -5.49
CA ALA A 20 3.82 11.34 -5.74
C ALA A 20 4.06 10.82 -7.15
N LYS A 21 4.10 11.70 -8.15
CA LYS A 21 4.40 11.30 -9.54
C LYS A 21 5.81 10.73 -9.69
N ALA A 22 6.80 11.37 -9.08
CA ALA A 22 8.18 10.88 -9.08
C ALA A 22 8.30 9.51 -8.41
N LEU A 23 7.61 9.34 -7.28
CA LEU A 23 7.56 8.07 -6.55
C LEU A 23 6.89 6.97 -7.38
N ARG A 24 5.75 7.27 -8.01
CA ARG A 24 5.07 6.33 -8.92
C ARG A 24 6.01 5.87 -10.02
N ASN A 25 6.70 6.80 -10.68
CA ASN A 25 7.63 6.47 -11.76
C ASN A 25 8.79 5.60 -11.26
N ARG A 26 9.30 5.88 -10.07
CA ARG A 26 10.39 5.10 -9.45
C ARG A 26 9.92 3.69 -9.12
N LEU A 27 8.70 3.53 -8.61
CA LEU A 27 8.10 2.23 -8.30
C LEU A 27 7.85 1.42 -9.56
N GLU A 28 7.31 2.04 -10.60
CA GLU A 28 7.10 1.36 -11.89
C GLU A 28 8.41 0.80 -12.44
N ARG A 29 9.49 1.54 -12.38
CA ARG A 29 10.81 1.07 -12.83
C ARG A 29 11.34 -0.09 -11.97
N ALA A 30 11.22 0.02 -10.65
CA ALA A 30 11.69 -1.01 -9.74
C ALA A 30 10.92 -2.32 -9.86
N LEU A 31 9.64 -2.24 -10.21
CA LEU A 31 8.73 -3.38 -10.27
C LEU A 31 8.53 -3.93 -11.69
N LEU A 32 9.26 -3.42 -12.69
CA LEU A 32 9.15 -3.87 -14.09
C LEU A 32 9.33 -5.37 -14.25
N GLY A 33 10.26 -5.98 -13.51
CA GLY A 33 10.52 -7.43 -13.58
C GLY A 33 9.39 -8.30 -13.06
N PHE A 34 8.41 -7.69 -12.38
CA PHE A 34 7.24 -8.37 -11.82
C PHE A 34 5.95 -8.02 -12.57
N GLU A 35 6.05 -7.32 -13.69
CA GLU A 35 4.89 -6.98 -14.51
C GLU A 35 4.21 -8.23 -15.04
N GLY A 36 2.92 -8.20 -14.99
CA GLY A 36 2.00 -9.22 -15.40
C GLY A 36 0.64 -8.88 -14.83
N SER A 37 -0.34 -9.72 -15.02
CA SER A 37 -1.64 -9.54 -14.41
C SER A 37 -1.53 -9.58 -12.88
N GLY A 38 -2.06 -8.59 -12.21
CA GLY A 38 -2.18 -8.57 -10.77
C GLY A 38 -1.32 -7.55 -10.03
N LEU A 39 -0.46 -6.81 -10.73
CA LEU A 39 0.30 -5.69 -10.15
C LEU A 39 -0.10 -4.40 -10.85
N THR A 40 -0.53 -3.40 -10.07
CA THR A 40 -0.77 -2.04 -10.58
C THR A 40 -0.13 -1.00 -9.68
N VAL A 41 0.35 0.09 -10.29
CA VAL A 41 0.88 1.25 -9.59
C VAL A 41 0.11 2.47 -10.08
N GLU A 42 -0.62 3.11 -9.19
CA GLU A 42 -1.49 4.24 -9.54
C GLU A 42 -1.23 5.43 -8.61
N GLN A 43 -1.36 6.62 -9.17
CA GLN A 43 -1.35 7.86 -8.40
C GLN A 43 -2.79 8.37 -8.29
N ARG A 44 -3.26 8.55 -7.06
CA ARG A 44 -4.60 9.10 -6.77
C ARG A 44 -4.54 10.01 -5.55
N ASP A 45 -5.15 11.19 -5.64
CA ASP A 45 -5.30 12.11 -4.51
C ASP A 45 -3.98 12.42 -3.79
N GLY A 46 -2.89 12.55 -4.55
CA GLY A 46 -1.56 12.84 -4.01
C GLY A 46 -0.87 11.67 -3.30
N LYS A 47 -1.41 10.48 -3.43
CA LYS A 47 -0.84 9.23 -2.89
C LYS A 47 -0.52 8.26 -4.00
N VAL A 48 0.34 7.29 -3.70
CA VAL A 48 0.64 6.20 -4.64
C VAL A 48 0.08 4.90 -4.07
N TYR A 49 -0.68 4.19 -4.89
CA TYR A 49 -1.29 2.91 -4.56
C TYR A 49 -0.62 1.80 -5.35
N VAL A 50 0.06 0.91 -4.65
CA VAL A 50 0.60 -0.32 -5.24
C VAL A 50 -0.35 -1.44 -4.89
N SER A 51 -1.10 -1.94 -5.88
CA SER A 51 -2.06 -3.01 -5.69
C SER A 51 -1.48 -4.33 -6.18
N LEU A 52 -1.51 -5.32 -5.31
CA LEU A 52 -0.92 -6.64 -5.54
C LEU A 52 -2.00 -7.70 -5.32
N GLU A 53 -2.41 -8.40 -6.38
CA GLU A 53 -3.33 -9.53 -6.22
C GLU A 53 -2.70 -10.59 -5.30
N ALA A 54 -3.51 -11.20 -4.46
CA ALA A 54 -3.04 -12.16 -3.46
C ALA A 54 -2.26 -13.32 -4.07
N GLU A 55 -2.60 -13.73 -5.29
CA GLU A 55 -1.92 -14.82 -6.02
C GLU A 55 -0.45 -14.52 -6.32
N LEU A 56 -0.07 -13.23 -6.40
CA LEU A 56 1.33 -12.84 -6.58
C LEU A 56 2.18 -13.06 -5.32
N LEU A 57 1.53 -13.13 -4.16
CA LEU A 57 2.20 -13.12 -2.86
C LEU A 57 2.02 -14.43 -2.09
N PHE A 58 0.83 -15.03 -2.19
CA PHE A 58 0.43 -16.16 -1.34
C PHE A 58 -0.13 -17.31 -2.15
N ALA A 59 0.10 -18.52 -1.68
CA ALA A 59 -0.67 -19.67 -2.14
C ALA A 59 -2.13 -19.52 -1.64
N SER A 60 -3.08 -20.20 -2.31
CA SER A 60 -4.49 -20.16 -1.96
C SER A 60 -4.71 -20.49 -0.47
N GLY A 61 -5.45 -19.62 0.21
CA GLY A 61 -5.77 -19.78 1.64
C GLY A 61 -4.60 -19.53 2.59
N SER A 62 -3.41 -19.23 2.09
CA SER A 62 -2.21 -19.00 2.90
C SER A 62 -2.02 -17.52 3.21
N ALA A 63 -1.39 -17.24 4.35
CA ALA A 63 -0.87 -15.92 4.70
C ALA A 63 0.66 -15.92 4.78
N VAL A 64 1.31 -16.96 4.26
CA VAL A 64 2.77 -17.03 4.13
C VAL A 64 3.14 -16.59 2.72
N VAL A 65 3.98 -15.55 2.64
CA VAL A 65 4.45 -15.02 1.35
C VAL A 65 5.43 -16.00 0.72
N ASP A 66 5.22 -16.33 -0.54
CA ASP A 66 6.12 -17.23 -1.28
C ASP A 66 7.42 -16.52 -1.71
N VAL A 67 8.36 -17.28 -2.29
CA VAL A 67 9.68 -16.76 -2.69
C VAL A 67 9.57 -15.59 -3.67
N LYS A 68 8.70 -15.71 -4.67
CA LYS A 68 8.53 -14.69 -5.70
C LYS A 68 7.90 -13.43 -5.12
N GLY A 69 6.94 -13.60 -4.23
CA GLY A 69 6.34 -12.50 -3.48
C GLY A 69 7.35 -11.78 -2.59
N ARG A 70 8.25 -12.52 -1.95
CA ARG A 70 9.34 -11.93 -1.14
C ARG A 70 10.28 -11.08 -1.97
N GLU A 71 10.63 -11.53 -3.18
CA GLU A 71 11.47 -10.76 -4.10
C GLU A 71 10.80 -9.45 -4.51
N LEU A 72 9.51 -9.51 -4.83
CA LEU A 72 8.71 -8.32 -5.17
C LEU A 72 8.68 -7.34 -4.00
N LEU A 73 8.38 -7.82 -2.81
CA LEU A 73 8.30 -6.97 -1.62
C LEU A 73 9.67 -6.43 -1.19
N ALA A 74 10.75 -7.16 -1.45
CA ALA A 74 12.11 -6.66 -1.23
C ALA A 74 12.41 -5.48 -2.17
N SER A 75 12.02 -5.58 -3.43
CA SER A 75 12.17 -4.47 -4.40
C SER A 75 11.35 -3.25 -4.00
N LEU A 76 10.11 -3.46 -3.57
CA LEU A 76 9.26 -2.40 -3.06
C LEU A 76 9.86 -1.75 -1.81
N GLY A 77 10.32 -2.55 -0.86
CA GLY A 77 10.97 -2.08 0.36
C GLY A 77 12.24 -1.27 0.10
N SER A 78 13.01 -1.64 -0.92
CA SER A 78 14.22 -0.88 -1.31
C SER A 78 13.87 0.53 -1.80
N VAL A 79 12.77 0.68 -2.54
CA VAL A 79 12.29 2.00 -2.97
C VAL A 79 11.79 2.80 -1.77
N ILE A 80 11.04 2.17 -0.88
CA ILE A 80 10.55 2.80 0.35
C ILE A 80 11.72 3.33 1.19
N ALA A 81 12.79 2.54 1.31
CA ALA A 81 13.98 2.92 2.06
C ALA A 81 14.69 4.18 1.53
N GLU A 82 14.53 4.48 0.24
CA GLU A 82 15.10 5.67 -0.40
C GLU A 82 14.29 6.94 -0.09
N GLN A 83 13.07 6.81 0.38
CA GLN A 83 12.14 7.92 0.55
C GLN A 83 12.18 8.47 1.97
N GLU A 84 11.91 9.77 2.08
CA GLU A 84 11.72 10.47 3.34
C GLU A 84 10.29 11.01 3.39
N ASP A 85 9.81 11.28 4.59
CA ASP A 85 8.51 11.93 4.82
C ASP A 85 7.31 11.20 4.20
N LEU A 86 7.31 9.88 4.29
CA LEU A 86 6.17 9.04 3.90
C LEU A 86 5.48 8.41 5.11
N GLU A 87 4.16 8.29 5.03
CA GLU A 87 3.36 7.37 5.81
C GLU A 87 2.93 6.24 4.89
N ILE A 88 3.01 5.00 5.36
CA ILE A 88 2.73 3.83 4.54
C ILE A 88 1.70 2.95 5.24
N VAL A 89 0.60 2.70 4.55
CA VAL A 89 -0.45 1.79 5.02
C VAL A 89 -0.45 0.56 4.11
N ILE A 90 -0.37 -0.61 4.72
CA ILE A 90 -0.50 -1.89 4.04
C ILE A 90 -1.87 -2.43 4.39
N GLU A 91 -2.72 -2.54 3.39
CA GLU A 91 -4.14 -2.82 3.56
C GLU A 91 -4.53 -4.11 2.85
N GLY A 92 -5.04 -5.08 3.62
CA GLY A 92 -5.49 -6.36 3.09
C GLY A 92 -6.98 -6.34 2.75
N HIS A 93 -7.32 -7.04 1.65
CA HIS A 93 -8.69 -7.22 1.17
C HIS A 93 -8.92 -8.66 0.75
N THR A 94 -10.13 -9.15 1.00
CA THR A 94 -10.57 -10.47 0.54
C THR A 94 -11.67 -10.34 -0.51
N ASP A 95 -12.01 -11.46 -1.14
CA ASP A 95 -13.25 -11.54 -1.91
C ASP A 95 -14.44 -11.81 -0.97
N SER A 96 -15.62 -11.98 -1.55
CA SER A 96 -16.86 -12.22 -0.83
C SER A 96 -17.08 -13.67 -0.39
N ASP A 97 -16.20 -14.59 -0.76
CA ASP A 97 -16.28 -15.98 -0.29
C ASP A 97 -15.95 -16.03 1.20
N LYS A 98 -16.89 -16.56 1.98
CA LYS A 98 -16.72 -16.58 3.44
C LYS A 98 -15.65 -17.57 3.86
N LEU A 99 -14.70 -17.09 4.62
CA LEU A 99 -13.80 -17.93 5.38
C LEU A 99 -14.43 -18.22 6.74
N VAL A 100 -14.64 -19.49 7.03
CA VAL A 100 -15.09 -19.95 8.34
C VAL A 100 -14.16 -21.07 8.77
N SER A 101 -13.39 -20.84 9.83
CA SER A 101 -12.39 -21.79 10.32
C SER A 101 -12.39 -21.82 11.84
N LYS A 102 -12.11 -23.00 12.41
CA LYS A 102 -11.95 -23.16 13.86
C LYS A 102 -10.59 -22.68 14.35
N SER A 103 -9.62 -22.55 13.45
CA SER A 103 -8.28 -22.02 13.76
C SER A 103 -8.08 -20.65 13.12
N PHE A 104 -7.19 -19.86 13.69
CA PHE A 104 -6.83 -18.55 13.17
C PHE A 104 -6.14 -18.68 11.80
N PRO A 105 -6.52 -17.88 10.77
CA PRO A 105 -7.59 -16.86 10.78
C PRO A 105 -8.99 -17.48 10.67
N HIS A 106 -9.93 -17.00 11.49
CA HIS A 106 -11.27 -17.55 11.59
C HIS A 106 -12.23 -17.00 10.53
N ASN A 107 -11.97 -15.81 10.01
CA ASN A 107 -12.86 -15.09 9.09
C ASN A 107 -12.06 -14.17 8.17
N ASN A 108 -12.75 -13.49 7.27
CA ASN A 108 -12.13 -12.59 6.30
C ASN A 108 -11.50 -11.34 6.95
N TRP A 109 -12.03 -10.87 8.08
CA TRP A 109 -11.40 -9.78 8.82
C TRP A 109 -10.00 -10.17 9.26
N GLU A 110 -9.88 -11.29 9.94
CA GLU A 110 -8.60 -11.79 10.44
C GLU A 110 -7.64 -12.15 9.30
N LEU A 111 -8.14 -12.78 8.22
CA LEU A 111 -7.32 -13.12 7.07
C LEU A 111 -6.72 -11.87 6.42
N SER A 112 -7.52 -10.83 6.22
CA SER A 112 -7.05 -9.59 5.58
C SER A 112 -5.98 -8.89 6.43
N VAL A 113 -6.16 -8.83 7.75
CA VAL A 113 -5.17 -8.26 8.67
C VAL A 113 -3.90 -9.10 8.70
N LEU A 114 -4.03 -10.42 8.77
CA LEU A 114 -2.89 -11.35 8.83
C LEU A 114 -2.02 -11.24 7.58
N ARG A 115 -2.64 -11.20 6.40
CA ARG A 115 -1.91 -11.03 5.14
C ARG A 115 -1.21 -9.67 5.05
N ALA A 116 -1.87 -8.61 5.48
CA ALA A 116 -1.24 -7.28 5.56
C ALA A 116 -0.04 -7.28 6.49
N THR A 117 -0.14 -7.94 7.64
CA THR A 117 0.95 -8.07 8.62
C THR A 117 2.13 -8.84 8.03
N SER A 118 1.87 -9.94 7.32
CA SER A 118 2.93 -10.72 6.67
C SER A 118 3.71 -9.89 5.65
N VAL A 119 3.02 -9.06 4.88
CA VAL A 119 3.64 -8.14 3.93
C VAL A 119 4.45 -7.06 4.66
N LEU A 120 3.88 -6.47 5.71
CA LEU A 120 4.55 -5.45 6.52
C LEU A 120 5.86 -5.97 7.09
N GLU A 121 5.89 -7.16 7.62
CA GLU A 121 7.10 -7.76 8.21
C GLU A 121 8.23 -7.87 7.21
N ILE A 122 7.93 -8.25 5.96
CA ILE A 122 8.93 -8.37 4.90
C ILE A 122 9.46 -6.99 4.49
N ILE A 123 8.57 -6.03 4.31
CA ILE A 123 8.96 -4.65 3.96
C ILE A 123 9.80 -4.04 5.09
N SER A 124 9.35 -4.19 6.32
CA SER A 124 10.04 -3.67 7.51
C SER A 124 11.45 -4.23 7.69
N ALA A 125 11.68 -5.46 7.25
CA ALA A 125 12.99 -6.11 7.35
C ALA A 125 14.00 -5.60 6.34
N GLN A 126 13.59 -4.84 5.32
CA GLN A 126 14.52 -4.31 4.33
C GLN A 126 15.41 -3.22 4.94
N PRO A 127 16.73 -3.22 4.62
CA PRO A 127 17.62 -2.19 5.17
C PRO A 127 17.17 -0.78 4.83
N GLY A 128 17.15 0.10 5.82
CA GLY A 128 16.81 1.50 5.66
C GLY A 128 15.31 1.83 5.76
N VAL A 129 14.45 0.84 5.92
CA VAL A 129 13.01 1.08 6.15
C VAL A 129 12.79 1.44 7.62
N ASP A 130 12.13 2.56 7.85
CA ASP A 130 11.73 3.00 9.19
C ASP A 130 10.39 2.33 9.57
N PRO A 131 10.38 1.41 10.54
CA PRO A 131 9.14 0.72 10.90
C PRO A 131 8.08 1.65 11.52
N SER A 132 8.45 2.82 12.03
CA SER A 132 7.52 3.74 12.66
C SER A 132 6.52 4.38 11.70
N VAL A 133 6.79 4.34 10.39
CA VAL A 133 5.89 4.91 9.38
C VAL A 133 4.95 3.87 8.77
N LEU A 134 5.06 2.61 9.18
CA LEU A 134 4.29 1.50 8.64
C LEU A 134 3.05 1.20 9.48
N THR A 135 1.94 0.95 8.81
CA THR A 135 0.69 0.49 9.42
C THR A 135 0.15 -0.69 8.64
N ALA A 136 -0.30 -1.74 9.33
CA ALA A 136 -1.02 -2.84 8.72
C ALA A 136 -2.50 -2.74 9.08
N SER A 137 -3.37 -2.94 8.10
CA SER A 137 -4.81 -2.90 8.29
C SER A 137 -5.51 -3.97 7.43
N GLY A 138 -6.73 -4.32 7.81
CA GLY A 138 -7.53 -5.26 7.06
C GLY A 138 -8.95 -4.76 6.91
N ARG A 139 -9.48 -4.83 5.70
CA ARG A 139 -10.83 -4.36 5.37
C ARG A 139 -11.82 -5.49 5.04
N GLY A 140 -11.39 -6.73 5.14
CA GLY A 140 -12.24 -7.86 4.82
C GLY A 140 -12.70 -7.84 3.36
N GLU A 141 -13.97 -8.18 3.13
CA GLU A 141 -14.57 -8.30 1.80
C GLU A 141 -15.30 -7.04 1.30
N PHE A 142 -15.35 -5.98 2.09
CA PHE A 142 -16.31 -4.88 1.95
C PHE A 142 -15.90 -3.77 0.97
N HIS A 143 -14.73 -3.88 0.36
CA HIS A 143 -14.21 -2.90 -0.60
C HIS A 143 -13.79 -3.56 -1.92
N PRO A 144 -14.73 -4.18 -2.65
CA PRO A 144 -14.37 -4.82 -3.91
C PRO A 144 -13.94 -3.81 -4.95
N VAL A 145 -12.91 -4.15 -5.74
CA VAL A 145 -12.51 -3.37 -6.91
C VAL A 145 -13.50 -3.62 -8.05
N ASP A 146 -13.89 -4.88 -8.20
CA ASP A 146 -14.87 -5.33 -9.19
C ASP A 146 -15.68 -6.47 -8.58
N PRO A 147 -16.96 -6.26 -8.25
CA PRO A 147 -17.80 -7.29 -7.64
C PRO A 147 -17.86 -8.60 -8.43
N GLY A 148 -17.63 -8.54 -9.74
CA GLY A 148 -17.62 -9.72 -10.62
C GLY A 148 -16.28 -10.44 -10.73
N ASP A 149 -15.23 -9.93 -10.11
CA ASP A 149 -13.88 -10.49 -10.23
C ASP A 149 -13.22 -10.70 -8.87
N LYS A 150 -13.34 -11.93 -8.36
CA LYS A 150 -12.80 -12.30 -7.04
C LYS A 150 -11.28 -12.17 -6.98
N SER A 151 -10.58 -12.50 -8.05
CA SER A 151 -9.10 -12.42 -8.09
C SER A 151 -8.60 -11.00 -7.88
N ARG A 152 -9.28 -10.00 -8.45
CA ARG A 152 -8.93 -8.60 -8.26
C ARG A 152 -9.26 -8.10 -6.86
N ASN A 153 -10.27 -8.68 -6.23
CA ASN A 153 -10.71 -8.29 -4.89
C ASN A 153 -9.79 -8.85 -3.81
N ARG A 154 -9.22 -10.05 -4.02
CA ARG A 154 -8.20 -10.66 -3.15
C ARG A 154 -6.87 -9.96 -3.40
N ARG A 155 -6.56 -8.95 -2.61
CA ARG A 155 -5.38 -8.12 -2.85
C ARG A 155 -4.80 -7.53 -1.59
N ILE A 156 -3.55 -7.10 -1.71
CA ILE A 156 -2.90 -6.19 -0.77
C ILE A 156 -2.71 -4.85 -1.48
N GLU A 157 -3.09 -3.77 -0.84
CA GLU A 157 -2.77 -2.43 -1.31
C GLU A 157 -1.71 -1.83 -0.40
N VAL A 158 -0.59 -1.40 -0.98
CA VAL A 158 0.42 -0.62 -0.27
C VAL A 158 0.23 0.83 -0.67
N ILE A 159 -0.17 1.65 0.32
CA ILE A 159 -0.54 3.04 0.11
C ILE A 159 0.56 3.93 0.66
N LEU A 160 1.25 4.64 -0.23
CA LEU A 160 2.36 5.53 0.12
C LEU A 160 1.87 6.97 0.05
N ALA A 161 1.85 7.63 1.20
CA ALA A 161 1.31 8.99 1.32
C ALA A 161 2.40 9.93 1.83
N PRO A 162 2.71 11.02 1.11
CA PRO A 162 3.57 12.06 1.66
C PRO A 162 2.98 12.63 2.95
N LYS A 163 3.84 12.88 3.94
CA LYS A 163 3.40 13.51 5.19
C LYS A 163 2.93 14.94 4.91
N LEU A 164 1.79 15.29 5.50
CA LEU A 164 1.15 16.58 5.30
C LEU A 164 1.32 17.51 6.50
N ASP A 165 2.35 17.31 7.31
CA ASP A 165 2.58 18.09 8.53
C ASP A 165 2.63 19.60 8.26
N ALA A 166 3.32 20.00 7.17
CA ALA A 166 3.38 21.42 6.79
C ALA A 166 2.01 21.98 6.39
N LEU A 167 1.14 21.16 5.80
CA LEU A 167 -0.21 21.56 5.42
C LEU A 167 -1.08 21.76 6.67
N PHE A 168 -0.99 20.84 7.64
CA PHE A 168 -1.72 20.95 8.89
C PHE A 168 -1.27 22.16 9.71
N ASP A 169 0.02 22.44 9.74
CA ASP A 169 0.57 23.62 10.44
C ASP A 169 -0.02 24.92 9.89
N LEU A 170 -0.26 25.01 8.58
CA LEU A 170 -0.93 26.15 7.96
C LEU A 170 -2.40 26.28 8.33
N LEU A 171 -3.08 25.17 8.56
CA LEU A 171 -4.50 25.16 8.89
C LEU A 171 -4.78 25.48 10.36
N GLU A 172 -3.82 25.32 11.25
CA GLU A 172 -3.94 25.59 12.68
C GLU A 172 -3.88 27.09 13.03
N ASP A 173 -3.38 27.92 12.14
CA ASP A 173 -3.33 29.37 12.29
C ASP A 173 -4.59 30.03 11.70
#